data_99303971c4f2be6b044f9db1d5b0df20
#
_entry.id   99303971c4f2be6b044f9db1d5b0df20
#
_cell.length_a   1.000
_cell.length_b   1.000
_cell.length_c   1.000
_cell.angle_alpha   90.00
_cell.angle_beta   90.00
_cell.angle_gamma   90.00
#
_symmetry.space_group_name_H-M   'P 1'
#
loop_
_entity.id
_entity.type
_entity.pdbx_description
1 polymer ?
#
loop_
_entity_poly.entity_id
_entity_poly.type
_entity_poly.pdbx_seq_one_letter_code
_entity_poly.pdbx_strand_id
1 'polypeptide(L)'
;MEYWITLGADGFRVDLAASLIKNDYDGRAIIKFWREIRTIFDEKYPECVLISEWSHPSHAIAAGFHIDFLIHTVFPAYTSLFRAEDERNVPRIFFGNSFLTPEETVI
;
A
#
# COMPACT_ATOMS: atom_id res chain seq x y z
N MET A 1 -8.85 -13.11 -9.12
CA MET A 1 -9.62 -11.97 -8.59
C MET A 1 -11.00 -11.87 -9.21
N GLU A 2 -11.15 -11.85 -10.54
CA GLU A 2 -12.46 -11.72 -11.22
C GLU A 2 -13.54 -12.68 -10.72
N TYR A 3 -13.21 -13.96 -10.50
CA TYR A 3 -14.14 -14.94 -9.94
C TYR A 3 -14.77 -14.48 -8.62
N TRP A 4 -14.00 -13.90 -7.72
CA TRP A 4 -14.50 -13.43 -6.44
C TRP A 4 -15.37 -12.17 -6.56
N ILE A 5 -15.05 -11.30 -7.53
CA ILE A 5 -15.86 -10.12 -7.82
C ILE A 5 -17.25 -10.57 -8.32
N THR A 6 -17.33 -11.58 -9.18
CA THR A 6 -18.62 -12.12 -9.63
C THR A 6 -19.46 -12.76 -8.51
N LEU A 7 -18.81 -13.11 -7.40
CA LEU A 7 -19.47 -13.59 -6.19
C LEU A 7 -19.79 -12.47 -5.17
N GLY A 8 -19.52 -11.21 -5.52
CA GLY A 8 -19.87 -10.05 -4.71
C GLY A 8 -18.73 -9.52 -3.83
N ALA A 9 -17.47 -9.82 -4.14
CA ALA A 9 -16.35 -9.18 -3.45
C ALA A 9 -16.18 -7.74 -3.93
N ASP A 10 -16.11 -6.79 -2.98
CA ASP A 10 -15.96 -5.35 -3.24
C ASP A 10 -14.47 -4.93 -3.33
N GLY A 11 -13.55 -5.84 -3.10
CA GLY A 11 -12.13 -5.56 -3.18
C GLY A 11 -11.25 -6.68 -2.64
N PHE A 12 -9.95 -6.41 -2.57
CA PHE A 12 -8.96 -7.39 -2.14
C PHE A 12 -7.89 -6.76 -1.25
N ARG A 13 -7.63 -7.41 -0.14
CA ARG A 13 -6.39 -7.21 0.60
C ARG A 13 -5.36 -8.18 0.04
N VAL A 14 -4.23 -7.64 -0.39
CA VAL A 14 -3.14 -8.40 -0.97
C VAL A 14 -2.05 -8.60 0.05
N ASP A 15 -1.87 -9.85 0.44
CA ASP A 15 -0.82 -10.27 1.37
C ASP A 15 0.56 -10.12 0.72
N LEU A 16 1.51 -9.53 1.45
CA LEU A 16 2.89 -9.37 1.01
C LEU A 16 3.02 -8.86 -0.44
N ALA A 17 2.26 -7.83 -0.81
CA ALA A 17 2.13 -7.35 -2.18
C ALA A 17 3.47 -7.02 -2.86
N ALA A 18 4.48 -6.63 -2.09
CA ALA A 18 5.82 -6.31 -2.58
C ALA A 18 6.65 -7.53 -3.00
N SER A 19 6.30 -8.75 -2.58
CA SER A 19 7.20 -9.90 -2.61
C SER A 19 6.92 -10.93 -3.71
N LEU A 20 5.94 -10.66 -4.59
CA LEU A 20 5.53 -11.62 -5.63
C LEU A 20 6.58 -11.83 -6.72
N ILE A 21 7.41 -10.83 -6.99
CA ILE A 21 8.48 -10.92 -7.98
C ILE A 21 9.82 -11.04 -7.27
N LYS A 22 10.51 -12.15 -7.53
CA LYS A 22 11.82 -12.41 -6.96
C LYS A 22 12.91 -11.63 -7.71
N ASN A 23 13.94 -11.23 -6.98
CA ASN A 23 15.10 -10.49 -7.52
C ASN A 23 14.76 -9.11 -8.11
N ASP A 24 13.65 -8.53 -7.72
CA ASP A 24 13.24 -7.16 -8.07
C ASP A 24 13.77 -6.18 -7.02
N TYR A 25 15.07 -5.95 -7.02
CA TYR A 25 15.77 -5.17 -5.97
C TYR A 25 15.39 -3.69 -5.94
N ASP A 26 14.95 -3.13 -7.06
CA ASP A 26 14.52 -1.73 -7.16
C ASP A 26 12.99 -1.54 -7.14
N GLY A 27 12.24 -2.63 -7.02
CA GLY A 27 10.78 -2.62 -6.92
C GLY A 27 10.04 -2.23 -8.20
N ARG A 28 10.74 -2.09 -9.34
CA ARG A 28 10.11 -1.62 -10.58
C ARG A 28 9.23 -2.66 -11.23
N ALA A 29 9.64 -3.91 -11.18
CA ALA A 29 8.88 -4.98 -11.83
C ALA A 29 7.59 -5.25 -11.07
N ILE A 30 7.60 -5.24 -9.75
CA ILE A 30 6.39 -5.44 -8.94
C ILE A 30 5.43 -4.25 -9.06
N ILE A 31 5.94 -3.01 -9.10
CA ILE A 31 5.12 -1.82 -9.35
C ILE A 31 4.44 -1.91 -10.71
N LYS A 32 5.18 -2.26 -11.76
CA LYS A 32 4.63 -2.43 -13.10
C LYS A 32 3.55 -3.51 -13.14
N PHE A 33 3.80 -4.66 -12.53
CA PHE A 33 2.85 -5.77 -12.43
C PHE A 33 1.51 -5.35 -11.81
N TRP A 34 1.56 -4.65 -10.67
CA TRP A 34 0.34 -4.19 -10.02
C TRP A 34 -0.37 -3.07 -10.79
N ARG A 35 0.37 -2.21 -11.48
CA ARG A 35 -0.23 -1.21 -12.36
C ARG A 35 -1.02 -1.82 -13.50
N GLU A 36 -0.54 -2.89 -14.09
CA GLU A 36 -1.27 -3.61 -15.14
C GLU A 36 -2.58 -4.19 -14.58
N ILE A 37 -2.53 -4.79 -13.39
CA ILE A 37 -3.73 -5.28 -12.70
C ILE A 37 -4.68 -4.11 -12.39
N ARG A 38 -4.16 -2.99 -11.88
CA ARG A 38 -4.97 -1.82 -11.57
C ARG A 38 -5.68 -1.27 -12.81
N THR A 39 -5.01 -1.21 -13.96
CA THR A 39 -5.63 -0.77 -15.22
C THR A 39 -6.83 -1.65 -15.57
N ILE A 40 -6.71 -2.97 -15.43
CA ILE A 40 -7.83 -3.89 -15.68
C ILE A 40 -8.98 -3.62 -14.71
N PHE A 41 -8.66 -3.32 -13.44
CA PHE A 41 -9.68 -3.02 -12.42
C PHE A 41 -10.40 -1.70 -12.73
N ASP A 42 -9.66 -0.64 -13.09
CA ASP A 42 -10.25 0.65 -13.44
C ASP A 42 -11.20 0.54 -14.64
N GLU A 43 -10.87 -0.32 -15.61
CA GLU A 43 -11.70 -0.52 -16.80
C GLU A 43 -12.94 -1.40 -16.56
N LYS A 44 -12.79 -2.48 -15.79
CA LYS A 44 -13.84 -3.50 -15.66
C LYS A 44 -14.57 -3.48 -14.32
N TYR A 45 -13.90 -3.04 -13.26
CA TYR A 45 -14.37 -3.14 -11.88
C TYR A 45 -14.02 -1.88 -11.08
N PRO A 46 -14.44 -0.69 -11.54
CA PRO A 46 -14.01 0.59 -10.95
C PRO A 46 -14.40 0.77 -9.49
N GLU A 47 -15.40 0.03 -9.01
CA GLU A 47 -15.82 0.07 -7.59
C GLU A 47 -14.99 -0.85 -6.68
N CYS A 48 -14.10 -1.69 -7.24
CA CYS A 48 -13.30 -2.60 -6.45
C CYS A 48 -12.07 -1.94 -5.84
N VAL A 49 -11.87 -2.17 -4.56
CA VAL A 49 -10.75 -1.62 -3.80
C VAL A 49 -9.58 -2.60 -3.73
N LEU A 50 -8.36 -2.10 -3.93
CA LEU A 50 -7.12 -2.84 -3.71
C LEU A 50 -6.40 -2.28 -2.49
N ILE A 51 -6.15 -3.13 -1.51
CA ILE A 51 -5.44 -2.82 -0.27
C ILE A 51 -4.16 -3.63 -0.25
N SER A 52 -3.01 -2.97 -0.11
CA SER A 52 -1.73 -3.67 -0.04
C SER A 52 -1.26 -3.89 1.39
N GLU A 53 -0.59 -5.00 1.60
CA GLU A 53 0.32 -5.19 2.71
C GLU A 53 1.75 -5.01 2.19
N TRP A 54 2.19 -3.77 2.10
CA TRP A 54 3.48 -3.42 1.51
C TRP A 54 4.40 -2.72 2.51
N SER A 55 3.83 -1.90 3.38
CA SER A 55 4.57 -1.06 4.34
C SER A 55 5.48 -0.02 3.68
N HIS A 56 5.17 0.36 2.45
CA HIS A 56 5.87 1.40 1.72
C HIS A 56 4.87 2.19 0.86
N PRO A 57 4.17 3.17 1.44
CA PRO A 57 3.05 3.86 0.80
C PRO A 57 3.36 4.44 -0.58
N SER A 58 4.52 5.07 -0.77
CA SER A 58 4.88 5.62 -2.08
C SER A 58 4.98 4.56 -3.18
N HIS A 59 5.50 3.37 -2.87
CA HIS A 59 5.54 2.26 -3.82
C HIS A 59 4.15 1.65 -4.06
N ALA A 60 3.35 1.51 -2.99
CA ALA A 60 1.99 0.99 -3.09
C ALA A 60 1.10 1.88 -3.97
N ILE A 61 1.14 3.19 -3.75
CA ILE A 61 0.42 4.18 -4.58
C ILE A 61 0.95 4.18 -6.02
N ALA A 62 2.27 4.17 -6.19
CA ALA A 62 2.87 4.06 -7.51
C ALA A 62 2.46 2.78 -8.25
N ALA A 63 2.21 1.70 -7.53
CA ALA A 63 1.71 0.44 -8.03
C ALA A 63 0.20 0.42 -8.30
N GLY A 64 -0.54 1.45 -7.84
CA GLY A 64 -1.97 1.60 -8.09
C GLY A 64 -2.88 1.06 -6.99
N PHE A 65 -2.35 0.74 -5.81
CA PHE A 65 -3.17 0.41 -4.66
C PHE A 65 -3.90 1.65 -4.14
N HIS A 66 -5.10 1.48 -3.63
CA HIS A 66 -5.90 2.55 -3.02
C HIS A 66 -5.48 2.82 -1.58
N ILE A 67 -5.07 1.75 -0.88
CA ILE A 67 -4.69 1.80 0.52
C ILE A 67 -3.46 0.92 0.72
N ASP A 68 -2.53 1.37 1.55
CA ASP A 68 -1.47 0.56 2.12
C ASP A 68 -1.52 0.66 3.64
N PHE A 69 -1.03 -0.36 4.34
CA PHE A 69 -0.89 -0.29 5.78
C PHE A 69 0.52 -0.69 6.22
N LEU A 70 0.97 -0.05 7.28
CA LEU A 70 2.29 -0.25 7.82
C LEU A 70 2.31 -1.46 8.76
N ILE A 71 3.19 -2.40 8.49
CA ILE A 71 3.45 -3.51 9.40
C ILE A 71 4.42 -3.02 10.49
N HIS A 72 3.99 -3.06 11.74
CA HIS A 72 4.78 -2.53 12.86
C HIS A 72 6.17 -3.16 13.00
N THR A 73 6.34 -4.41 12.56
CA THR A 73 7.63 -5.12 12.59
C THR A 73 8.66 -4.58 11.62
N VAL A 74 8.21 -3.91 10.56
CA VAL A 74 9.08 -3.35 9.51
C VAL A 74 9.36 -1.87 9.78
N PHE A 75 8.39 -1.16 10.37
CA PHE A 75 8.51 0.26 10.66
C PHE A 75 8.43 0.52 12.17
N PRO A 76 9.55 0.88 12.81
CA PRO A 76 9.58 1.22 14.23
C PRO A 76 8.67 2.42 14.59
N ALA A 77 8.22 3.17 13.60
CA ALA A 77 7.32 4.30 13.77
C ALA A 77 6.01 3.95 14.48
N TYR A 78 5.42 2.78 14.22
CA TYR A 78 4.23 2.33 14.97
C TYR A 78 4.53 2.10 16.45
N THR A 79 5.66 1.46 16.73
CA THR A 79 6.10 1.23 18.11
C THR A 79 6.32 2.55 18.83
N SER A 80 7.00 3.50 18.18
CA SER A 80 7.23 4.85 18.73
C SER A 80 5.92 5.61 18.94
N LEU A 81 4.96 5.50 18.01
CA LEU A 81 3.64 6.10 18.16
C LEU A 81 2.91 5.58 19.41
N PHE A 82 2.82 4.26 19.56
CA PHE A 82 2.12 3.64 20.69
C PHE A 82 2.83 3.83 22.02
N ARG A 83 4.15 4.02 22.01
CA ARG A 83 4.95 4.29 23.21
C ARG A 83 5.09 5.78 23.52
N ALA A 84 4.64 6.66 22.65
CA ALA A 84 4.85 8.11 22.75
C ALA A 84 6.33 8.50 22.95
N GLU A 85 7.23 7.72 22.33
CA GLU A 85 8.68 7.87 22.55
C GLU A 85 9.28 9.11 21.89
N ASP A 86 8.61 9.65 20.86
CA ASP A 86 9.09 10.88 20.18
C ASP A 86 7.92 11.68 19.59
N GLU A 87 7.40 12.61 20.38
CA GLU A 87 6.32 13.50 19.99
C GLU A 87 6.64 14.38 18.76
N ARG A 88 7.91 14.56 18.43
CA ARG A 88 8.33 15.40 17.29
C ARG A 88 8.38 14.64 15.98
N ASN A 89 8.67 13.36 16.02
CA ASN A 89 8.84 12.54 14.81
C ASN A 89 7.61 11.73 14.43
N VAL A 90 6.83 11.31 15.40
CA VAL A 90 5.60 10.52 15.18
C VAL A 90 4.58 11.25 14.29
N PRO A 91 4.23 12.53 14.53
CA PRO A 91 3.33 13.25 13.63
C PRO A 91 3.85 13.36 12.20
N ARG A 92 5.16 13.46 12.03
CA ARG A 92 5.79 13.60 10.72
C ARG A 92 5.69 12.34 9.87
N ILE A 93 5.71 11.18 10.50
CA ILE A 93 5.62 9.89 9.80
C ILE A 93 4.17 9.59 9.42
N PHE A 94 3.21 9.96 10.28
CA PHE A 94 1.80 9.66 10.06
C PHE A 94 1.00 10.80 9.41
N PHE A 95 1.42 12.06 9.58
CA PHE A 95 0.67 13.24 9.12
C PHE A 95 1.38 14.09 8.08
N GLY A 96 2.33 13.50 7.38
CA GLY A 96 2.91 14.14 6.20
C GLY A 96 4.20 14.84 6.44
N ASN A 97 5.30 14.08 6.44
CA ASN A 97 6.51 14.58 5.86
C ASN A 97 7.58 13.49 5.77
N SER A 98 8.65 13.73 5.22
CA SER A 98 9.84 12.96 4.92
C SER A 98 9.69 11.58 4.27
N PHE A 99 8.57 10.88 4.49
CA PHE A 99 8.31 9.56 3.89
C PHE A 99 7.04 9.50 3.05
N LEU A 100 6.07 10.39 3.33
CA LEU A 100 4.78 10.40 2.66
C LEU A 100 4.53 11.76 2.03
N THR A 101 4.04 11.77 0.80
CA THR A 101 3.46 12.98 0.20
C THR A 101 2.08 13.25 0.82
N PRO A 102 1.50 14.47 0.64
CA PRO A 102 0.13 14.73 1.08
C PRO A 102 -0.89 13.73 0.53
N GLU A 103 -0.71 13.29 -0.71
CA GLU A 103 -1.57 12.30 -1.36
C GLU A 103 -1.45 10.92 -0.71
N GLU A 104 -0.26 10.54 -0.28
CA GLU A 104 0.00 9.28 0.42
C GLU A 104 -0.49 9.29 1.87
N THR A 105 -0.74 10.46 2.43
CA THR A 105 -1.19 10.62 3.82
C THR A 105 -2.71 10.59 3.94
N VAL A 106 -3.43 10.86 2.86
CA VAL A 106 -4.90 10.81 2.85
C VAL A 106 -5.35 9.36 2.77
N ILE A 107 -5.72 8.84 3.91
CA ILE A 107 -6.36 7.52 4.08
C ILE A 107 -7.84 7.75 4.29
#